data_a12310af45622cc881fc755fa830892d
#
_entry.id   a12310af45622cc881fc755fa830892d
#
_cell.length_a   1.000
_cell.length_b   1.000
_cell.length_c   1.000
_cell.angle_alpha   90.00
_cell.angle_beta   90.00
_cell.angle_gamma   90.00
#
_symmetry.space_group_name_H-M   'P 1'
#
loop_
_entity.id
_entity.type
_entity.pdbx_description
1 polymer ?
#
loop_
_entity_poly.entity_id
_entity_poly.type
_entity_poly.pdbx_seq_one_letter_code
_entity_poly.pdbx_strand_id
1 'polypeptide(L)'
;FWVGLPGVCVAAVVSEAFTILLCVLFRRGGQRTGRFPSGGRYMLPSVTEETCLDFSVENHLEDVIKLRDALFVFCEENGIREKDAKMIGLALEEICANIVRYGYRGDGRNFIDISFTIQDGSCLLRVRDDGIPFNPLDYQAEEEESGKLALGGIALIRKIMSDFQYMRVLNMNNTIMELKMDRKAERVQAG
;
A
#
# COMPACT_ATOMS: atom_id res chain seq x y z
N PHE A 1 18.25 -2.68 52.42
CA PHE A 1 18.04 -2.47 50.96
C PHE A 1 19.32 -2.82 50.18
N TRP A 2 19.58 -4.12 50.03
CA TRP A 2 20.68 -4.63 49.19
C TRP A 2 20.07 -5.33 47.98
N VAL A 3 19.64 -4.55 47.00
CA VAL A 3 19.43 -5.08 45.64
C VAL A 3 20.73 -4.75 44.90
N GLY A 4 21.72 -5.58 45.07
CA GLY A 4 22.98 -5.43 44.35
C GLY A 4 22.81 -5.62 42.84
N LEU A 5 23.88 -5.33 42.06
CA LEU A 5 23.93 -5.47 40.61
C LEU A 5 23.23 -6.73 40.06
N PRO A 6 23.29 -7.91 40.70
CA PRO A 6 22.55 -9.10 40.26
C PRO A 6 21.04 -8.95 40.26
N GLY A 7 20.47 -8.20 41.21
CA GLY A 7 19.01 -7.99 41.27
C GLY A 7 18.49 -7.13 40.16
N VAL A 8 19.26 -6.13 39.70
CA VAL A 8 18.91 -5.28 38.54
C VAL A 8 18.95 -6.11 37.26
N CYS A 9 19.95 -6.96 37.08
CA CYS A 9 20.05 -7.84 35.90
C CYS A 9 18.89 -8.85 35.85
N VAL A 10 18.52 -9.45 36.98
CA VAL A 10 17.38 -10.37 37.05
C VAL A 10 16.07 -9.64 36.74
N ALA A 11 15.86 -8.42 37.26
CA ALA A 11 14.68 -7.64 36.98
C ALA A 11 14.56 -7.27 35.48
N ALA A 12 15.67 -6.94 34.83
CA ALA A 12 15.68 -6.67 33.39
C ALA A 12 15.27 -7.90 32.57
N VAL A 13 15.88 -9.07 32.85
CA VAL A 13 15.55 -10.32 32.14
C VAL A 13 14.09 -10.72 32.34
N VAL A 14 13.57 -10.57 33.58
CA VAL A 14 12.15 -10.86 33.87
C VAL A 14 11.22 -9.91 33.13
N SER A 15 11.56 -8.61 33.04
CA SER A 15 10.79 -7.61 32.30
C SER A 15 10.75 -7.94 30.81
N GLU A 16 11.87 -8.29 30.20
CA GLU A 16 11.93 -8.66 28.78
C GLU A 16 11.13 -9.94 28.51
N ALA A 17 11.30 -10.97 29.34
CA ALA A 17 10.53 -12.21 29.22
C ALA A 17 9.02 -11.98 29.35
N PHE A 18 8.61 -11.10 30.26
CA PHE A 18 7.20 -10.72 30.42
C PHE A 18 6.67 -9.94 29.20
N THR A 19 7.47 -9.06 28.64
CA THR A 19 7.10 -8.31 27.42
C THR A 19 6.92 -9.26 26.23
N ILE A 20 7.85 -10.21 26.05
CA ILE A 20 7.75 -11.23 25.01
C ILE A 20 6.49 -12.10 25.21
N LEU A 21 6.22 -12.52 26.44
CA LEU A 21 5.03 -13.30 26.78
C LEU A 21 3.75 -12.52 26.45
N LEU A 22 3.69 -11.25 26.82
CA LEU A 22 2.54 -10.38 26.47
C LEU A 22 2.38 -10.26 24.94
N CYS A 23 3.44 -10.03 24.20
CA CYS A 23 3.38 -9.96 22.74
C CYS A 23 2.85 -11.26 22.13
N VAL A 24 3.29 -12.43 22.62
CA VAL A 24 2.80 -13.74 22.18
C VAL A 24 1.32 -13.95 22.53
N LEU A 25 0.91 -13.57 23.73
CA LEU A 25 -0.49 -13.67 24.17
C LEU A 25 -1.41 -12.74 23.38
N PHE A 26 -0.99 -11.49 23.13
CA PHE A 26 -1.71 -10.55 22.27
C PHE A 26 -1.83 -11.07 20.85
N ARG A 27 -0.76 -11.63 20.28
CA ARG A 27 -0.79 -12.26 18.97
C ARG A 27 -1.80 -13.40 18.89
N ARG A 28 -1.83 -14.30 19.90
CA ARG A 28 -2.79 -15.41 19.95
C ARG A 28 -4.23 -14.95 20.21
N GLY A 29 -4.42 -13.93 21.03
CA GLY A 29 -5.73 -13.35 21.32
C GLY A 29 -6.31 -12.60 20.14
N GLY A 30 -5.50 -11.83 19.40
CA GLY A 30 -5.92 -11.07 18.22
C GLY A 30 -6.40 -11.92 17.06
N GLN A 31 -5.80 -13.11 16.88
CA GLN A 31 -6.23 -14.06 15.85
C GLN A 31 -7.62 -14.68 16.14
N ARG A 32 -8.01 -14.78 17.41
CA ARG A 32 -9.30 -15.38 17.80
C ARG A 32 -10.49 -14.43 17.78
N THR A 33 -10.26 -13.14 17.88
CA THR A 33 -11.36 -12.18 18.07
C THR A 33 -11.71 -11.35 16.85
N GLY A 34 -10.96 -11.45 15.73
CA GLY A 34 -11.23 -10.66 14.51
C GLY A 34 -11.30 -9.13 14.73
N ARG A 35 -10.80 -8.65 15.87
CA ARG A 35 -11.07 -7.31 16.42
C ARG A 35 -10.04 -6.25 16.04
N PHE A 36 -9.05 -6.62 15.19
CA PHE A 36 -8.16 -5.62 14.62
C PHE A 36 -8.76 -5.12 13.31
N PRO A 37 -8.92 -3.80 13.15
CA PRO A 37 -9.24 -3.25 11.85
C PRO A 37 -8.16 -3.70 10.84
N SER A 38 -8.56 -3.93 9.61
CA SER A 38 -7.72 -4.44 8.51
C SER A 38 -6.40 -3.67 8.27
N GLY A 39 -6.19 -2.53 8.94
CA GLY A 39 -4.93 -1.80 9.01
C GLY A 39 -3.84 -2.42 9.89
N GLY A 40 -4.16 -3.43 10.73
CA GLY A 40 -3.17 -4.11 11.59
C GLY A 40 -2.34 -5.19 10.88
N ARG A 41 -2.57 -5.44 9.61
CA ARG A 41 -1.87 -6.43 8.78
C ARG A 41 -0.39 -6.10 8.54
N TYR A 42 0.03 -4.87 8.84
CA TYR A 42 1.40 -4.39 8.62
C TYR A 42 2.39 -4.71 9.74
N MET A 43 1.97 -5.37 10.83
CA MET A 43 2.84 -5.55 11.98
C MET A 43 3.68 -6.82 12.01
N LEU A 44 3.47 -7.80 11.20
CA LEU A 44 4.40 -8.94 10.94
C LEU A 44 3.80 -9.76 9.80
N PRO A 45 4.44 -9.83 8.64
CA PRO A 45 3.98 -10.73 7.59
C PRO A 45 4.05 -12.16 8.13
N SER A 46 2.92 -12.86 8.15
CA SER A 46 3.01 -14.32 8.04
C SER A 46 3.75 -14.57 6.72
N VAL A 47 4.78 -15.40 6.73
CA VAL A 47 5.52 -15.80 5.53
C VAL A 47 4.58 -16.63 4.66
N THR A 48 3.63 -15.97 4.00
CA THR A 48 3.03 -16.41 2.76
C THR A 48 3.96 -15.90 1.68
N GLU A 49 4.18 -16.63 0.63
CA GLU A 49 4.96 -16.19 -0.53
C GLU A 49 4.29 -14.93 -1.08
N GLU A 50 4.69 -13.78 -0.57
CA GLU A 50 4.26 -12.48 -1.07
C GLU A 50 5.08 -12.21 -2.32
N THR A 51 4.44 -12.14 -3.46
CA THR A 51 5.08 -11.69 -4.67
C THR A 51 5.01 -10.18 -4.70
N CYS A 52 6.15 -9.52 -4.56
CA CYS A 52 6.26 -8.07 -4.43
C CYS A 52 7.13 -7.49 -5.54
N LEU A 53 6.75 -6.31 -6.01
CA LEU A 53 7.48 -5.50 -6.96
C LEU A 53 7.61 -4.09 -6.40
N ASP A 54 8.85 -3.66 -6.14
CA ASP A 54 9.15 -2.34 -5.59
C ASP A 54 9.93 -1.48 -6.58
N PHE A 55 9.54 -0.22 -6.68
CA PHE A 55 10.20 0.80 -7.50
C PHE A 55 10.37 2.10 -6.75
N SER A 56 11.40 2.85 -7.12
CA SER A 56 11.55 4.26 -6.80
C SER A 56 11.82 5.01 -8.11
N VAL A 57 10.94 5.92 -8.48
CA VAL A 57 11.02 6.68 -9.74
C VAL A 57 11.14 8.17 -9.45
N GLU A 58 11.79 8.89 -10.34
CA GLU A 58 11.80 10.34 -10.28
C GLU A 58 10.41 10.89 -10.65
N ASN A 59 10.10 12.10 -10.20
CA ASN A 59 8.80 12.76 -10.42
C ASN A 59 8.60 13.22 -11.87
N HIS A 60 8.82 12.32 -12.85
CA HIS A 60 8.63 12.55 -14.27
C HIS A 60 7.57 11.61 -14.84
N LEU A 61 6.68 12.15 -15.68
CA LEU A 61 5.61 11.36 -16.30
C LEU A 61 6.13 10.21 -17.18
N GLU A 62 7.29 10.39 -17.80
CA GLU A 62 7.91 9.34 -18.62
C GLU A 62 8.31 8.11 -17.79
N ASP A 63 8.75 8.32 -16.55
CA ASP A 63 9.13 7.23 -15.67
C ASP A 63 7.91 6.50 -15.12
N VAL A 64 6.79 7.20 -14.92
CA VAL A 64 5.51 6.60 -14.58
C VAL A 64 5.00 5.65 -15.68
N ILE A 65 5.17 6.04 -16.96
CA ILE A 65 4.79 5.19 -18.10
C ILE A 65 5.63 3.90 -18.13
N LYS A 66 6.96 4.00 -17.97
CA LYS A 66 7.85 2.85 -17.92
C LYS A 66 7.49 1.91 -16.76
N LEU A 67 7.14 2.49 -15.62
CA LEU A 67 6.73 1.74 -14.44
C LEU A 67 5.43 0.96 -14.68
N ARG A 68 4.44 1.56 -15.34
CA ARG A 68 3.21 0.88 -15.71
C ARG A 68 3.49 -0.32 -16.61
N ASP A 69 4.38 -0.17 -17.59
CA ASP A 69 4.72 -1.25 -18.51
C ASP A 69 5.42 -2.41 -17.77
N ALA A 70 6.31 -2.09 -16.82
CA ALA A 70 6.91 -3.10 -15.94
C ALA A 70 5.88 -3.80 -15.04
N LEU A 71 4.90 -3.05 -14.53
CA LEU A 71 3.79 -3.61 -13.76
C LEU A 71 2.97 -4.60 -14.58
N PHE A 72 2.70 -4.31 -15.86
CA PHE A 72 1.96 -5.22 -16.74
C PHE A 72 2.71 -6.53 -16.97
N VAL A 73 4.01 -6.47 -17.25
CA VAL A 73 4.86 -7.66 -17.39
C VAL A 73 4.81 -8.49 -16.11
N PHE A 74 4.99 -7.87 -14.96
CA PHE A 74 4.90 -8.54 -13.66
C PHE A 74 3.53 -9.18 -13.40
N CYS A 75 2.45 -8.49 -13.73
CA CYS A 75 1.09 -9.04 -13.62
C CYS A 75 0.89 -10.28 -14.50
N GLU A 76 1.38 -10.25 -15.74
CA GLU A 76 1.30 -11.37 -16.69
C GLU A 76 2.10 -12.58 -16.19
N GLU A 77 3.34 -12.37 -15.71
CA GLU A 77 4.20 -13.43 -15.16
C GLU A 77 3.58 -14.10 -13.92
N ASN A 78 2.77 -13.36 -13.16
CA ASN A 78 2.12 -13.84 -11.95
C ASN A 78 0.65 -14.24 -12.15
N GLY A 79 0.20 -14.39 -13.40
CA GLY A 79 -1.12 -14.90 -13.74
C GLY A 79 -2.29 -13.96 -13.38
N ILE A 80 -2.03 -12.67 -13.23
CA ILE A 80 -3.06 -11.65 -13.00
C ILE A 80 -3.83 -11.43 -14.31
N ARG A 81 -5.15 -11.44 -14.24
CA ARG A 81 -5.99 -11.21 -15.42
C ARG A 81 -5.72 -9.83 -16.02
N GLU A 82 -5.67 -9.75 -17.33
CA GLU A 82 -5.45 -8.50 -18.07
C GLU A 82 -6.39 -7.36 -17.62
N LYS A 83 -7.65 -7.68 -17.30
CA LYS A 83 -8.61 -6.70 -16.79
C LYS A 83 -8.13 -6.10 -15.46
N ASP A 84 -7.68 -6.94 -14.51
CA ASP A 84 -7.26 -6.50 -13.19
C ASP A 84 -5.94 -5.73 -13.30
N ALA A 85 -5.00 -6.19 -14.13
CA ALA A 85 -3.76 -5.48 -14.43
C ALA A 85 -4.02 -4.08 -15.01
N LYS A 86 -4.97 -3.94 -15.94
CA LYS A 86 -5.38 -2.63 -16.49
C LYS A 86 -5.98 -1.72 -15.44
N MET A 87 -6.78 -2.24 -14.52
CA MET A 87 -7.37 -1.44 -13.43
C MET A 87 -6.30 -0.93 -12.47
N ILE A 88 -5.33 -1.76 -12.10
CA ILE A 88 -4.21 -1.38 -11.24
C ILE A 88 -3.28 -0.41 -11.95
N GLY A 89 -2.96 -0.67 -13.22
CA GLY A 89 -2.14 0.22 -14.04
C GLY A 89 -2.76 1.61 -14.16
N LEU A 90 -4.07 1.70 -14.37
CA LEU A 90 -4.79 2.98 -14.38
C LEU A 90 -4.69 3.70 -13.04
N ALA A 91 -4.86 2.98 -11.92
CA ALA A 91 -4.74 3.56 -10.59
C ALA A 91 -3.32 4.09 -10.33
N LEU A 92 -2.30 3.34 -10.72
CA LEU A 92 -0.90 3.75 -10.64
C LEU A 92 -0.65 5.03 -11.43
N GLU A 93 -1.06 5.06 -12.72
CA GLU A 93 -0.87 6.23 -13.57
C GLU A 93 -1.53 7.49 -13.01
N GLU A 94 -2.78 7.38 -12.61
CA GLU A 94 -3.54 8.54 -12.12
C GLU A 94 -2.97 9.11 -10.81
N ILE A 95 -2.64 8.26 -9.84
CA ILE A 95 -2.06 8.71 -8.58
C ILE A 95 -0.68 9.32 -8.82
N CYS A 96 0.21 8.64 -9.54
CA CYS A 96 1.55 9.15 -9.82
C CYS A 96 1.51 10.42 -10.68
N ALA A 97 0.63 10.50 -11.69
CA ALA A 97 0.48 11.71 -12.51
C ALA A 97 0.00 12.91 -11.68
N ASN A 98 -0.87 12.70 -10.70
CA ASN A 98 -1.30 13.74 -9.78
C ASN A 98 -0.15 14.19 -8.85
N ILE A 99 0.65 13.25 -8.35
CA ILE A 99 1.83 13.58 -7.55
C ILE A 99 2.84 14.39 -8.39
N VAL A 100 3.13 13.95 -9.62
CA VAL A 100 4.07 14.65 -10.53
C VAL A 100 3.59 16.08 -10.85
N ARG A 101 2.28 16.26 -11.10
CA ARG A 101 1.74 17.56 -11.49
C ARG A 101 1.54 18.53 -10.33
N TYR A 102 1.17 18.02 -9.18
CA TYR A 102 0.67 18.85 -8.08
C TYR A 102 1.38 18.60 -6.75
N GLY A 103 2.15 17.52 -6.61
CA GLY A 103 2.75 17.11 -5.35
C GLY A 103 3.94 17.94 -4.92
N TYR A 104 4.60 18.63 -5.85
CA TYR A 104 5.83 19.33 -5.56
C TYR A 104 5.79 20.79 -5.96
N ARG A 105 6.55 21.62 -5.23
CA ARG A 105 6.75 23.04 -5.55
C ARG A 105 8.19 23.22 -6.02
N GLY A 106 8.35 23.59 -7.28
CA GLY A 106 9.68 23.85 -7.89
C GLY A 106 10.24 22.63 -8.63
N ASP A 107 11.39 22.82 -9.28
CA ASP A 107 12.02 21.86 -10.19
C ASP A 107 13.03 20.94 -9.47
N GLY A 108 12.79 20.65 -8.19
CA GLY A 108 13.63 19.75 -7.40
C GLY A 108 13.51 18.30 -7.86
N ARG A 109 14.63 17.55 -7.71
CA ARG A 109 14.59 16.09 -7.83
C ARG A 109 13.83 15.50 -6.66
N ASN A 110 12.71 14.87 -6.92
CA ASN A 110 11.90 14.17 -5.91
C ASN A 110 11.62 12.76 -6.41
N PHE A 111 11.31 11.86 -5.48
CA PHE A 111 11.10 10.47 -5.78
C PHE A 111 9.71 10.03 -5.32
N ILE A 112 9.14 9.12 -6.09
CA ILE A 112 7.90 8.43 -5.75
C ILE A 112 8.27 6.96 -5.56
N ASP A 113 8.01 6.44 -4.36
CA ASP A 113 8.21 5.03 -4.04
C ASP A 113 6.91 4.27 -4.25
N ILE A 114 6.97 3.22 -5.03
CA ILE A 114 5.83 2.37 -5.37
C ILE A 114 6.11 0.94 -4.94
N SER A 115 5.17 0.34 -4.23
CA SER A 115 5.18 -1.06 -3.86
C SER A 115 3.90 -1.72 -4.33
N PHE A 116 4.03 -2.77 -5.13
CA PHE A 116 2.93 -3.59 -5.61
C PHE A 116 3.07 -5.01 -5.06
N THR A 117 2.03 -5.51 -4.39
CA THR A 117 2.05 -6.82 -3.75
C THR A 117 0.84 -7.63 -4.17
N ILE A 118 1.07 -8.91 -4.50
CA ILE A 118 0.02 -9.90 -4.76
C ILE A 118 -0.09 -10.79 -3.53
N GLN A 119 -1.25 -10.80 -2.88
CA GLN A 119 -1.47 -11.59 -1.67
C GLN A 119 -2.94 -12.01 -1.55
N ASP A 120 -3.19 -13.26 -1.17
CA ASP A 120 -4.52 -13.80 -0.78
C ASP A 120 -5.66 -13.50 -1.78
N GLY A 121 -5.35 -13.41 -3.07
CA GLY A 121 -6.34 -13.08 -4.11
C GLY A 121 -6.67 -11.60 -4.20
N SER A 122 -5.83 -10.75 -3.65
CA SER A 122 -5.86 -9.29 -3.79
C SER A 122 -4.56 -8.77 -4.38
N CYS A 123 -4.63 -7.64 -5.06
CA CYS A 123 -3.49 -6.82 -5.43
C CYS A 123 -3.48 -5.57 -4.56
N LEU A 124 -2.36 -5.30 -3.91
CA LEU A 124 -2.15 -4.11 -3.09
C LEU A 124 -1.15 -3.20 -3.79
N LEU A 125 -1.56 -1.98 -4.10
CA LEU A 125 -0.69 -0.92 -4.63
C LEU A 125 -0.50 0.15 -3.58
N ARG A 126 0.75 0.41 -3.18
CA ARG A 126 1.13 1.48 -2.28
C ARG A 126 2.01 2.48 -2.99
N VAL A 127 1.65 3.74 -2.92
CA VAL A 127 2.41 4.87 -3.46
C VAL A 127 2.80 5.81 -2.32
N ARG A 128 4.08 6.16 -2.24
CA ARG A 128 4.64 7.06 -1.22
C ARG A 128 5.38 8.20 -1.88
N ASP A 129 5.19 9.41 -1.36
CA ASP A 129 5.92 10.60 -1.77
C ASP A 129 6.12 11.56 -0.59
N ASP A 130 7.10 12.43 -0.68
CA ASP A 130 7.40 13.46 0.31
C ASP A 130 6.86 14.84 -0.08
N GLY A 131 5.96 14.89 -1.04
CA GLY A 131 5.34 16.10 -1.55
C GLY A 131 4.43 16.82 -0.56
N ILE A 132 3.74 17.85 -1.05
CA ILE A 132 2.75 18.57 -0.24
C ILE A 132 1.65 17.62 0.24
N PRO A 133 1.05 17.84 1.43
CA PRO A 133 -0.06 17.04 1.89
C PRO A 133 -1.23 17.09 0.90
N PHE A 134 -1.64 15.94 0.39
CA PHE A 134 -2.80 15.82 -0.47
C PHE A 134 -3.51 14.50 -0.18
N ASN A 135 -4.73 14.60 0.36
CA ASN A 135 -5.57 13.43 0.58
C ASN A 135 -6.50 13.22 -0.62
N PRO A 136 -6.25 12.22 -1.48
CA PRO A 136 -7.10 11.97 -2.64
C PRO A 136 -8.53 11.56 -2.28
N LEU A 137 -8.78 11.15 -1.02
CA LEU A 137 -10.12 10.77 -0.56
C LEU A 137 -11.00 11.99 -0.26
N ASP A 138 -10.41 13.11 0.11
CA ASP A 138 -11.12 14.36 0.39
C ASP A 138 -11.44 15.13 -0.91
N TYR A 139 -10.82 14.70 -2.02
CA TYR A 139 -11.04 15.36 -3.30
C TYR A 139 -12.47 15.12 -3.80
N GLN A 140 -13.25 16.19 -3.86
CA GLN A 140 -14.51 16.23 -4.58
C GLN A 140 -14.24 16.86 -5.94
N ALA A 141 -14.59 16.16 -7.01
CA ALA A 141 -14.56 16.75 -8.34
C ALA A 141 -15.58 17.90 -8.36
N GLU A 142 -15.12 19.12 -8.09
CA GLU A 142 -15.89 20.29 -8.44
C GLU A 142 -16.04 20.27 -9.96
N GLU A 143 -17.27 20.40 -10.47
CA GLU A 143 -17.52 20.64 -11.88
C GLU A 143 -16.89 22.00 -12.23
N GLU A 144 -15.58 21.99 -12.53
CA GLU A 144 -14.97 23.17 -13.12
C GLU A 144 -15.64 23.43 -14.46
N GLU A 145 -16.26 24.62 -14.58
CA GLU A 145 -16.87 25.16 -15.81
C GLU A 145 -15.90 25.17 -17.03
N SER A 146 -14.64 24.78 -16.85
CA SER A 146 -13.62 24.78 -17.90
C SER A 146 -13.49 23.48 -18.69
N GLY A 147 -14.33 22.46 -18.47
CA GLY A 147 -14.39 21.25 -19.30
C GLY A 147 -13.10 20.38 -19.28
N LYS A 148 -12.14 20.65 -18.39
CA LYS A 148 -10.95 19.84 -18.20
C LYS A 148 -11.20 18.83 -17.10
N LEU A 149 -11.29 17.57 -17.48
CA LEU A 149 -11.37 16.37 -16.65
C LEU A 149 -10.10 16.16 -15.80
N ALA A 150 -9.63 17.20 -15.07
CA ALA A 150 -8.30 17.19 -14.47
C ALA A 150 -8.13 16.19 -13.32
N LEU A 151 -9.22 15.70 -12.70
CA LEU A 151 -9.17 14.76 -11.58
C LEU A 151 -10.31 13.72 -11.61
N GLY A 152 -10.97 13.52 -12.75
CA GLY A 152 -11.94 12.45 -12.95
C GLY A 152 -11.36 11.05 -12.69
N GLY A 153 -10.04 10.91 -12.83
CA GLY A 153 -9.31 9.68 -12.56
C GLY A 153 -9.39 9.23 -11.11
N ILE A 154 -9.23 10.11 -10.12
CA ILE A 154 -9.36 9.75 -8.69
C ILE A 154 -10.76 9.23 -8.38
N ALA A 155 -11.80 9.86 -8.91
CA ALA A 155 -13.18 9.41 -8.74
C ALA A 155 -13.41 8.02 -9.36
N LEU A 156 -12.76 7.73 -10.50
CA LEU A 156 -12.80 6.42 -11.14
C LEU A 156 -12.07 5.39 -10.29
N ILE A 157 -10.84 5.68 -9.81
CA ILE A 157 -10.07 4.78 -8.95
C ILE A 157 -10.89 4.39 -7.71
N ARG A 158 -11.53 5.35 -7.04
CA ARG A 158 -12.38 5.11 -5.88
C ARG A 158 -13.54 4.15 -6.16
N LYS A 159 -14.00 4.05 -7.40
CA LYS A 159 -15.06 3.11 -7.81
C LYS A 159 -14.55 1.72 -8.14
N ILE A 160 -13.32 1.62 -8.66
CA ILE A 160 -12.76 0.35 -9.11
C ILE A 160 -11.96 -0.38 -8.04
N MET A 161 -11.36 0.35 -7.08
CA MET A 161 -10.62 -0.24 -5.97
C MET A 161 -11.58 -0.74 -4.89
N SER A 162 -11.25 -1.91 -4.33
CA SER A 162 -12.02 -2.52 -3.25
C SER A 162 -11.80 -1.81 -1.91
N ASP A 163 -10.61 -1.24 -1.73
CA ASP A 163 -10.25 -0.39 -0.60
C ASP A 163 -9.29 0.70 -1.07
N PHE A 164 -9.41 1.89 -0.48
CA PHE A 164 -8.59 3.04 -0.81
C PHE A 164 -8.34 3.86 0.46
N GLN A 165 -7.08 3.93 0.87
CA GLN A 165 -6.66 4.58 2.10
C GLN A 165 -5.58 5.61 1.83
N TYR A 166 -5.58 6.67 2.64
CA TYR A 166 -4.52 7.67 2.68
C TYR A 166 -4.09 7.92 4.12
N MET A 167 -2.79 8.06 4.33
CA MET A 167 -2.23 8.50 5.59
C MET A 167 -0.96 9.31 5.38
N ARG A 168 -0.73 10.30 6.22
CA ARG A 168 0.54 11.04 6.25
C ARG A 168 1.31 10.68 7.51
N VAL A 169 2.49 10.13 7.33
CA VAL A 169 3.37 9.68 8.43
C VAL A 169 4.79 10.16 8.16
N LEU A 170 5.42 10.80 9.14
CA LEU A 170 6.80 11.31 9.05
C LEU A 170 7.04 12.20 7.81
N ASN A 171 6.10 13.08 7.50
CA ASN A 171 6.08 13.95 6.32
C ASN A 171 5.98 13.22 4.96
N MET A 172 5.73 11.92 4.95
CA MET A 172 5.48 11.13 3.74
C MET A 172 3.98 10.95 3.55
N ASN A 173 3.47 11.25 2.37
CA ASN A 173 2.16 10.81 1.91
C ASN A 173 2.22 9.31 1.65
N ASN A 174 1.23 8.57 2.06
CA ASN A 174 1.08 7.15 1.76
C ASN A 174 -0.33 6.93 1.25
N THR A 175 -0.44 6.56 0.00
CA THR A 175 -1.68 6.17 -0.66
C THR A 175 -1.67 4.66 -0.86
N ILE A 176 -2.69 3.97 -0.36
CA ILE A 176 -2.80 2.51 -0.40
C ILE A 176 -4.11 2.15 -1.06
N MET A 177 -4.04 1.29 -2.08
CA MET A 177 -5.19 0.85 -2.87
C MET A 177 -5.19 -0.67 -2.96
N GLU A 178 -6.32 -1.29 -2.67
CA GLU A 178 -6.52 -2.73 -2.80
C GLU A 178 -7.51 -3.04 -3.91
N LEU A 179 -7.16 -3.96 -4.80
CA LEU A 179 -8.06 -4.57 -5.76
C LEU A 179 -8.25 -6.05 -5.42
N LYS A 180 -9.46 -6.44 -5.06
CA LYS A 180 -9.81 -7.86 -4.89
C LYS A 180 -10.04 -8.51 -6.24
N MET A 181 -9.32 -9.60 -6.50
CA MET A 181 -9.45 -10.37 -7.72
C MET A 181 -10.54 -11.42 -7.60
N ASP A 182 -11.41 -11.55 -8.60
CA ASP A 182 -12.42 -12.61 -8.64
C ASP A 182 -11.77 -13.97 -8.89
N ARG A 183 -11.80 -14.88 -7.93
CA ARG A 183 -11.22 -16.23 -8.03
C ARG A 183 -12.02 -17.20 -8.95
N LYS A 184 -12.84 -16.73 -9.87
CA LYS A 184 -13.77 -17.59 -10.63
C LYS A 184 -13.18 -18.39 -11.81
N ALA A 185 -11.87 -18.39 -12.09
CA ALA A 185 -11.33 -19.02 -13.30
C ALA A 185 -10.53 -20.34 -13.12
N GLU A 186 -10.24 -20.82 -11.91
CA GLU A 186 -9.38 -22.02 -11.75
C GLU A 186 -10.10 -23.38 -11.73
N ARG A 187 -11.42 -23.46 -11.97
CA ARG A 187 -12.15 -24.73 -11.95
C ARG A 187 -12.42 -25.39 -13.30
N VAL A 188 -11.85 -24.90 -14.40
CA VAL A 188 -12.17 -25.46 -15.74
C VAL A 188 -11.04 -26.30 -16.35
N GLN A 189 -9.86 -26.46 -15.73
CA GLN A 189 -8.79 -27.29 -16.28
C GLN A 189 -8.41 -28.53 -15.47
N ALA A 190 -9.25 -28.97 -14.54
CA ALA A 190 -9.10 -30.25 -13.85
C ALA A 190 -10.35 -31.13 -14.10
N GLY A 191 -10.58 -31.53 -15.34
CA GLY A 191 -11.59 -32.48 -15.77
C GLY A 191 -11.06 -33.35 -16.90
#